data_0be8d6a50bc052243e3f156e57aee223
#
_entry.id   0be8d6a50bc052243e3f156e57aee223
#
_cell.length_a   1.000
_cell.length_b   1.000
_cell.length_c   1.000
_cell.angle_alpha   90.00
_cell.angle_beta   90.00
_cell.angle_gamma   90.00
#
_symmetry.space_group_name_H-M   'P 1'
#
loop_
_entity.id
_entity.type
_entity.pdbx_description
1 polymer ?
#
loop_
_entity_poly.entity_id
_entity_poly.type
_entity_poly.pdbx_seq_one_letter_code
_entity_poly.pdbx_strand_id
1 'polypeptide(L)'
;MVAEGCYPYVVGGVSGWIHSMIKAFPQHEFIILAIISDRKQSGKFQYEMPDNVSAVYEAYLNDVDWSKGKHKKIKLDKKQYRALQSVILGYKTDWDTLFAMCQKKEFSIDALLMGEDFFHVVEECYEAKYSQIVFSDFLWTMRSIYLPLFLILHTKIPRADVYHCVA
;
A
#
# COMPACT_ATOMS: atom_id res chain seq x y z
N MET A 1 -12.69 -6.49 6.94
CA MET A 1 -12.46 -7.06 5.60
C MET A 1 -11.51 -6.17 4.82
N VAL A 2 -10.44 -6.74 4.29
CA VAL A 2 -9.53 -6.04 3.36
C VAL A 2 -9.78 -6.61 1.97
N ALA A 3 -10.19 -5.78 1.01
CA ALA A 3 -10.60 -6.18 -0.33
C ALA A 3 -9.82 -5.39 -1.39
N GLU A 4 -9.04 -6.08 -2.23
CA GLU A 4 -8.26 -5.46 -3.29
C GLU A 4 -8.96 -5.62 -4.65
N GLY A 5 -9.16 -4.49 -5.35
CA GLY A 5 -9.67 -4.44 -6.72
C GLY A 5 -11.08 -5.05 -6.92
N CYS A 6 -11.83 -5.28 -5.85
CA CYS A 6 -13.10 -6.00 -5.90
C CYS A 6 -14.22 -5.27 -5.13
N TYR A 7 -14.66 -5.80 -4.00
CA TYR A 7 -15.79 -5.26 -3.22
C TYR A 7 -15.45 -3.91 -2.56
N PRO A 8 -16.34 -2.93 -2.57
CA PRO A 8 -17.68 -2.91 -3.17
C PRO A 8 -17.74 -2.33 -4.59
N TYR A 9 -16.63 -2.19 -5.31
CA TYR A 9 -16.53 -1.42 -6.56
C TYR A 9 -16.73 -2.24 -7.84
N VAL A 10 -16.48 -3.54 -7.80
CA VAL A 10 -16.52 -4.41 -8.97
C VAL A 10 -17.50 -5.54 -8.73
N VAL A 11 -18.41 -5.75 -9.67
CA VAL A 11 -19.32 -6.91 -9.66
C VAL A 11 -18.54 -8.15 -10.13
N GLY A 12 -18.55 -9.21 -9.32
CA GLY A 12 -17.84 -10.44 -9.64
C GLY A 12 -17.96 -11.50 -8.54
N GLY A 13 -17.38 -12.67 -8.78
CA GLY A 13 -17.48 -13.82 -7.86
C GLY A 13 -16.95 -13.51 -6.46
N VAL A 14 -15.76 -12.90 -6.37
CA VAL A 14 -15.14 -12.52 -5.09
C VAL A 14 -16.00 -11.49 -4.36
N SER A 15 -16.42 -10.45 -5.05
CA SER A 15 -17.29 -9.41 -4.46
C SER A 15 -18.65 -9.96 -4.05
N GLY A 16 -19.25 -10.83 -4.85
CA GLY A 16 -20.50 -11.52 -4.51
C GLY A 16 -20.36 -12.41 -3.28
N TRP A 17 -19.23 -13.11 -3.16
CA TRP A 17 -18.92 -13.92 -1.97
C TRP A 17 -18.77 -13.04 -0.72
N ILE A 18 -18.00 -11.95 -0.78
CA ILE A 18 -17.84 -11.00 0.34
C ILE A 18 -19.21 -10.46 0.76
N HIS A 19 -20.02 -10.01 -0.18
CA HIS A 19 -21.35 -9.46 0.09
C HIS A 19 -22.28 -10.49 0.76
N SER A 20 -22.28 -11.73 0.26
CA SER A 20 -23.07 -12.82 0.83
C SER A 20 -22.59 -13.20 2.23
N MET A 21 -21.27 -13.23 2.44
CA MET A 21 -20.68 -13.51 3.76
C MET A 21 -21.08 -12.43 4.77
N ILE A 22 -21.00 -11.15 4.46
CA ILE A 22 -21.41 -10.07 5.35
C ILE A 22 -22.87 -10.23 5.73
N LYS A 23 -23.75 -10.53 4.77
CA LYS A 23 -25.19 -10.77 5.02
C LYS A 23 -25.48 -12.03 5.87
N ALA A 24 -24.64 -13.05 5.74
CA ALA A 24 -24.80 -14.31 6.49
C ALA A 24 -24.41 -14.17 7.98
N PHE A 25 -23.67 -13.13 8.34
CA PHE A 25 -23.24 -12.88 9.72
C PHE A 25 -23.76 -11.54 10.27
N PRO A 26 -25.09 -11.34 10.38
CA PRO A 26 -25.68 -10.07 10.80
C PRO A 26 -25.34 -9.69 12.26
N GLN A 27 -24.87 -10.64 13.06
CA GLN A 27 -24.44 -10.41 14.46
C GLN A 27 -23.03 -9.78 14.54
N HIS A 28 -22.30 -9.68 13.45
CA HIS A 28 -20.98 -9.06 13.40
C HIS A 28 -21.04 -7.71 12.68
N GLU A 29 -20.27 -6.76 13.19
CA GLU A 29 -20.04 -5.48 12.55
C GLU A 29 -18.86 -5.61 11.57
N PHE A 30 -19.05 -5.15 10.36
CA PHE A 30 -18.02 -5.18 9.32
C PHE A 30 -17.51 -3.78 8.99
N ILE A 31 -16.19 -3.66 8.93
CA ILE A 31 -15.48 -2.52 8.36
C ILE A 31 -14.80 -3.01 7.08
N ILE A 32 -14.99 -2.29 5.97
CA ILE A 32 -14.35 -2.59 4.69
C ILE A 32 -13.14 -1.67 4.52
N LEU A 33 -11.97 -2.22 4.26
CA LEU A 33 -10.82 -1.51 3.72
C LEU A 33 -10.67 -1.92 2.26
N ALA A 34 -11.11 -1.06 1.36
CA ALA A 34 -11.03 -1.28 -0.07
C ALA A 34 -9.73 -0.69 -0.61
N ILE A 35 -8.92 -1.53 -1.26
CA ILE A 35 -7.70 -1.10 -1.96
C ILE A 35 -8.08 -0.95 -3.43
N ILE A 36 -8.06 0.28 -3.94
CA ILE A 36 -8.51 0.63 -5.29
C ILE A 36 -7.45 1.43 -6.05
N SER A 37 -7.50 1.39 -7.36
CA SER A 37 -6.46 2.00 -8.20
C SER A 37 -6.52 3.54 -8.22
N ASP A 38 -7.71 4.13 -8.25
CA ASP A 38 -7.89 5.57 -8.50
C ASP A 38 -9.03 6.16 -7.66
N ARG A 39 -8.83 7.39 -7.16
CA ARG A 39 -9.85 8.21 -6.47
C ARG A 39 -11.13 8.45 -7.30
N LYS A 40 -11.07 8.35 -8.61
CA LYS A 40 -12.26 8.50 -9.47
C LYS A 40 -13.34 7.45 -9.19
N GLN A 41 -12.98 6.34 -8.57
CA GLN A 41 -13.88 5.27 -8.15
C GLN A 41 -14.52 5.52 -6.80
N SER A 42 -14.00 6.47 -6.00
CA SER A 42 -14.47 6.73 -4.63
C SER A 42 -15.98 6.85 -4.54
N GLY A 43 -16.57 6.11 -3.61
CA GLY A 43 -18.00 6.12 -3.34
C GLY A 43 -18.90 5.53 -4.41
N LYS A 44 -18.36 5.04 -5.54
CA LYS A 44 -19.17 4.46 -6.64
C LYS A 44 -19.41 2.97 -6.43
N PHE A 45 -20.08 2.63 -5.33
CA PHE A 45 -20.35 1.26 -4.96
C PHE A 45 -21.31 0.58 -5.95
N GLN A 46 -21.00 -0.67 -6.30
CA GLN A 46 -21.82 -1.52 -7.16
C GLN A 46 -22.77 -2.41 -6.36
N TYR A 47 -22.67 -2.39 -5.03
CA TYR A 47 -23.49 -3.13 -4.10
C TYR A 47 -24.18 -2.18 -3.13
N GLU A 48 -25.43 -2.48 -2.80
CA GLU A 48 -26.10 -1.86 -1.64
C GLU A 48 -25.42 -2.37 -0.37
N MET A 49 -24.97 -1.43 0.49
CA MET A 49 -24.26 -1.79 1.70
C MET A 49 -25.21 -2.44 2.71
N PRO A 50 -24.90 -3.65 3.22
CA PRO A 50 -25.66 -4.25 4.30
C PRO A 50 -25.60 -3.41 5.58
N ASP A 51 -26.66 -3.46 6.39
CA ASP A 51 -26.82 -2.65 7.61
C ASP A 51 -25.71 -2.88 8.65
N ASN A 52 -25.09 -4.05 8.61
CA ASN A 52 -23.98 -4.41 9.49
C ASN A 52 -22.59 -4.00 8.95
N VAL A 53 -22.52 -3.20 7.88
CA VAL A 53 -21.30 -2.52 7.45
C VAL A 53 -21.28 -1.12 8.04
N SER A 54 -20.41 -0.89 9.01
CA SER A 54 -20.34 0.40 9.73
C SER A 54 -19.51 1.45 9.00
N ALA A 55 -18.51 1.03 8.22
CA ALA A 55 -17.65 1.95 7.48
C ALA A 55 -16.96 1.28 6.27
N VAL A 56 -16.70 2.11 5.25
CA VAL A 56 -15.85 1.76 4.12
C VAL A 56 -14.68 2.75 4.08
N TYR A 57 -13.46 2.23 4.25
CA TYR A 57 -12.22 2.97 4.09
C TYR A 57 -11.61 2.65 2.73
N GLU A 58 -10.95 3.61 2.13
CA GLU A 58 -10.39 3.50 0.79
C GLU A 58 -8.88 3.78 0.83
N ALA A 59 -8.09 2.86 0.27
CA ALA A 59 -6.68 3.04 0.00
C ALA A 59 -6.45 3.11 -1.52
N TYR A 60 -5.80 4.16 -2.00
CA TYR A 60 -5.60 4.40 -3.43
C TYR A 60 -4.17 4.09 -3.83
N LEU A 61 -3.98 3.21 -4.84
CA LEU A 61 -2.66 2.75 -5.26
C LEU A 61 -1.90 3.74 -6.16
N ASN A 62 -2.58 4.76 -6.70
CA ASN A 62 -2.00 5.78 -7.58
C ASN A 62 -2.12 7.21 -7.04
N ASP A 63 -2.43 7.38 -5.76
CA ASP A 63 -2.67 8.69 -5.16
C ASP A 63 -1.38 9.35 -4.68
N VAL A 64 -0.48 9.67 -5.61
CA VAL A 64 0.76 10.40 -5.32
C VAL A 64 0.84 11.68 -6.13
N ASP A 65 1.00 12.77 -5.43
CA ASP A 65 1.30 14.07 -6.04
C ASP A 65 2.81 14.25 -6.21
N TRP A 66 3.31 13.83 -7.35
CA TRP A 66 4.74 13.92 -7.70
C TRP A 66 5.30 15.35 -7.69
N SER A 67 4.46 16.38 -7.68
CA SER A 67 4.90 17.78 -7.64
C SER A 67 5.40 18.20 -6.26
N LYS A 68 4.96 17.54 -5.20
CA LYS A 68 5.30 17.88 -3.81
C LYS A 68 6.69 17.40 -3.38
N GLY A 69 7.22 16.34 -4.00
CA GLY A 69 8.50 15.73 -3.64
C GLY A 69 9.73 16.61 -3.87
N LYS A 70 9.60 17.66 -4.69
CA LYS A 70 10.73 18.54 -5.04
C LYS A 70 11.31 19.36 -3.87
N HIS A 71 10.62 19.38 -2.72
CA HIS A 71 10.96 20.27 -1.61
C HIS A 71 11.22 19.60 -0.25
N LYS A 72 10.93 18.29 -0.10
CA LYS A 72 11.18 17.57 1.15
C LYS A 72 12.28 16.52 0.92
N LYS A 73 13.42 16.69 1.60
CA LYS A 73 14.42 15.63 1.71
C LYS A 73 14.03 14.70 2.86
N ILE A 74 13.73 13.44 2.57
CA ILE A 74 13.64 12.38 3.58
C ILE A 74 15.02 11.80 3.72
N LYS A 75 15.55 11.80 4.94
CA LYS A 75 16.78 11.12 5.30
C LYS A 75 16.45 9.87 6.09
N LEU A 76 16.89 8.73 5.62
CA LEU A 76 16.71 7.45 6.27
C LEU A 76 17.77 7.27 7.38
N ASP A 77 17.34 6.79 8.53
CA ASP A 77 18.29 6.27 9.51
C ASP A 77 18.81 4.88 9.07
N LYS A 78 19.88 4.40 9.75
CA LYS A 78 20.51 3.12 9.40
C LYS A 78 19.56 1.93 9.44
N LYS A 79 18.56 1.96 10.34
CA LYS A 79 17.60 0.87 10.50
C LYS A 79 16.59 0.88 9.35
N GLN A 80 16.07 2.04 9.01
CA GLN A 80 15.16 2.24 7.87
C GLN A 80 15.83 1.89 6.54
N TYR A 81 17.08 2.33 6.36
CA TYR A 81 17.88 2.03 5.18
C TYR A 81 18.04 0.51 4.98
N ARG A 82 18.44 -0.21 6.03
CA ARG A 82 18.59 -1.68 6.00
C ARG A 82 17.26 -2.40 5.79
N ALA A 83 16.18 -1.91 6.39
CA ALA A 83 14.85 -2.49 6.20
C ALA A 83 14.40 -2.36 4.74
N LEU A 84 14.62 -1.19 4.12
CA LEU A 84 14.32 -0.96 2.71
C LEU A 84 15.20 -1.83 1.79
N GLN A 85 16.50 -1.92 2.07
CA GLN A 85 17.43 -2.77 1.32
C GLN A 85 17.00 -4.26 1.39
N SER A 86 16.59 -4.74 2.57
CA SER A 86 16.17 -6.13 2.75
C SER A 86 14.89 -6.48 1.96
N VAL A 87 13.96 -5.55 1.85
CA VAL A 87 12.76 -5.71 1.02
C VAL A 87 13.13 -5.86 -0.46
N ILE A 88 14.03 -5.01 -0.97
CA ILE A 88 14.44 -5.04 -2.39
C ILE A 88 15.22 -6.32 -2.72
N LEU A 89 16.08 -6.78 -1.82
CA LEU A 89 16.87 -8.00 -1.99
C LEU A 89 16.08 -9.29 -1.74
N GLY A 90 14.85 -9.19 -1.18
CA GLY A 90 14.02 -10.34 -0.83
C GLY A 90 14.52 -11.08 0.43
N TYR A 91 15.16 -10.37 1.35
CA TYR A 91 15.60 -10.93 2.64
C TYR A 91 14.51 -10.76 3.71
N LYS A 92 14.76 -11.33 4.92
CA LYS A 92 13.88 -11.11 6.07
C LYS A 92 13.83 -9.62 6.41
N THR A 93 12.66 -9.01 6.22
CA THR A 93 12.44 -7.57 6.36
C THR A 93 11.93 -7.21 7.75
N ASP A 94 12.44 -6.10 8.29
CA ASP A 94 11.90 -5.44 9.49
C ASP A 94 10.69 -4.57 9.08
N TRP A 95 9.52 -5.22 8.98
CA TRP A 95 8.27 -4.58 8.61
C TRP A 95 7.81 -3.52 9.63
N ASP A 96 8.09 -3.73 10.93
CA ASP A 96 7.73 -2.76 11.98
C ASP A 96 8.45 -1.43 11.77
N THR A 97 9.73 -1.49 11.37
CA THR A 97 10.51 -0.28 11.04
C THR A 97 9.96 0.44 9.82
N LEU A 98 9.60 -0.28 8.74
CA LEU A 98 9.02 0.33 7.54
C LEU A 98 7.63 0.91 7.84
N PHE A 99 6.79 0.19 8.56
CA PHE A 99 5.46 0.66 8.95
C PHE A 99 5.56 1.91 9.82
N ALA A 100 6.40 1.89 10.87
CA ALA A 100 6.60 3.05 11.74
C ALA A 100 7.13 4.28 10.98
N MET A 101 7.98 4.08 9.99
CA MET A 101 8.45 5.14 9.10
C MET A 101 7.30 5.75 8.30
N CYS A 102 6.47 4.92 7.67
CA CYS A 102 5.37 5.35 6.83
C CYS A 102 4.21 6.02 7.61
N GLN A 103 4.07 5.73 8.90
CA GLN A 103 3.02 6.31 9.75
C GLN A 103 3.40 7.70 10.32
N LYS A 104 4.62 8.20 10.10
CA LYS A 104 4.99 9.54 10.53
C LYS A 104 4.21 10.61 9.76
N LYS A 105 3.79 11.67 10.47
CA LYS A 105 3.00 12.77 9.88
C LYS A 105 3.73 13.49 8.73
N GLU A 106 5.05 13.62 8.85
CA GLU A 106 5.91 14.25 7.86
C GLU A 106 6.35 13.33 6.72
N PHE A 107 5.97 12.06 6.75
CA PHE A 107 6.32 11.10 5.71
C PHE A 107 5.64 11.47 4.38
N SER A 108 6.41 11.37 3.31
CA SER A 108 5.96 11.67 1.95
C SER A 108 6.54 10.61 1.01
N ILE A 109 5.65 9.87 0.35
CA ILE A 109 6.02 8.74 -0.52
C ILE A 109 6.83 9.21 -1.72
N ASP A 110 6.41 10.32 -2.34
CA ASP A 110 7.10 10.98 -3.45
C ASP A 110 8.52 11.43 -3.05
N ALA A 111 8.65 12.06 -1.87
CA ALA A 111 9.95 12.47 -1.35
C ALA A 111 10.87 11.28 -1.03
N LEU A 112 10.32 10.13 -0.59
CA LEU A 112 11.08 8.91 -0.41
C LEU A 112 11.54 8.35 -1.77
N LEU A 113 10.61 8.04 -2.66
CA LEU A 113 10.90 7.34 -3.93
C LEU A 113 11.75 8.17 -4.89
N MET A 114 11.72 9.50 -4.79
CA MET A 114 12.54 10.41 -5.59
C MET A 114 13.77 10.92 -4.83
N GLY A 115 13.95 10.49 -3.57
CA GLY A 115 15.05 10.91 -2.71
C GLY A 115 16.37 10.22 -2.99
N GLU A 116 17.48 10.87 -2.55
CA GLU A 116 18.85 10.36 -2.68
C GLU A 116 19.02 9.02 -1.94
N ASP A 117 18.49 8.90 -0.72
CA ASP A 117 18.64 7.67 0.07
C ASP A 117 17.97 6.46 -0.59
N PHE A 118 16.78 6.64 -1.19
CA PHE A 118 16.15 5.58 -1.97
C PHE A 118 16.98 5.20 -3.20
N PHE A 119 17.52 6.19 -3.90
CA PHE A 119 18.39 5.96 -5.06
C PHE A 119 19.61 5.14 -4.65
N HIS A 120 20.31 5.50 -3.57
CA HIS A 120 21.48 4.76 -3.10
C HIS A 120 21.14 3.34 -2.64
N VAL A 121 20.01 3.14 -1.95
CA VAL A 121 19.54 1.77 -1.60
C VAL A 121 19.34 0.94 -2.86
N VAL A 122 18.69 1.50 -3.89
CA VAL A 122 18.45 0.79 -5.15
C VAL A 122 19.75 0.51 -5.89
N GLU A 123 20.70 1.46 -5.91
CA GLU A 123 22.02 1.31 -6.51
C GLU A 123 22.81 0.17 -5.84
N GLU A 124 22.91 0.15 -4.50
CA GLU A 124 23.58 -0.92 -3.77
C GLU A 124 22.90 -2.29 -3.99
N CYS A 125 21.57 -2.34 -4.02
CA CYS A 125 20.85 -3.58 -4.32
C CYS A 125 21.08 -4.06 -5.76
N TYR A 126 21.16 -3.12 -6.71
CA TYR A 126 21.47 -3.41 -8.11
C TYR A 126 22.86 -4.05 -8.24
N GLU A 127 23.88 -3.44 -7.64
CA GLU A 127 25.24 -3.97 -7.66
C GLU A 127 25.34 -5.35 -7.00
N ALA A 128 24.62 -5.54 -5.90
CA ALA A 128 24.65 -6.79 -5.14
C ALA A 128 23.99 -7.97 -5.85
N LYS A 129 22.93 -7.74 -6.64
CA LYS A 129 22.10 -8.86 -7.13
C LYS A 129 21.55 -8.71 -8.54
N TYR A 130 21.44 -7.51 -9.08
CA TYR A 130 20.67 -7.25 -10.31
C TYR A 130 21.47 -6.60 -11.44
N SER A 131 22.80 -6.64 -11.36
CA SER A 131 23.70 -5.99 -12.34
C SER A 131 23.61 -6.51 -13.78
N GLN A 132 22.89 -7.61 -14.01
CA GLN A 132 22.64 -8.17 -15.35
C GLN A 132 21.56 -7.46 -16.15
N ILE A 133 20.80 -6.54 -15.55
CA ILE A 133 19.79 -5.74 -16.25
C ILE A 133 20.22 -4.28 -16.34
N VAL A 134 19.54 -3.49 -17.17
CA VAL A 134 19.85 -2.06 -17.30
C VAL A 134 19.43 -1.31 -16.04
N PHE A 135 20.34 -0.53 -15.45
CA PHE A 135 20.09 0.17 -14.17
C PHE A 135 18.86 1.10 -14.19
N SER A 136 18.67 1.85 -15.30
CA SER A 136 17.49 2.73 -15.42
C SER A 136 16.18 1.95 -15.34
N ASP A 137 16.12 0.78 -15.99
CA ASP A 137 14.93 -0.07 -16.01
C ASP A 137 14.68 -0.68 -14.62
N PHE A 138 15.76 -1.09 -13.94
CA PHE A 138 15.69 -1.55 -12.55
C PHE A 138 15.17 -0.46 -11.62
N LEU A 139 15.71 0.76 -11.68
CA LEU A 139 15.31 1.88 -10.84
C LEU A 139 13.82 2.23 -11.02
N TRP A 140 13.34 2.32 -12.27
CA TRP A 140 11.93 2.59 -12.55
C TRP A 140 11.02 1.43 -12.10
N THR A 141 11.48 0.19 -12.29
CA THR A 141 10.76 -1.00 -11.81
C THR A 141 10.63 -0.98 -10.29
N MET A 142 11.70 -0.67 -9.56
CA MET A 142 11.66 -0.56 -8.10
C MET A 142 10.69 0.53 -7.64
N ARG A 143 10.71 1.71 -8.26
CA ARG A 143 9.74 2.77 -7.96
C ARG A 143 8.30 2.32 -8.19
N SER A 144 8.03 1.65 -9.30
CA SER A 144 6.69 1.17 -9.65
C SER A 144 6.17 0.08 -8.70
N ILE A 145 7.03 -0.85 -8.29
CA ILE A 145 6.67 -1.93 -7.36
C ILE A 145 6.44 -1.39 -5.94
N TYR A 146 7.31 -0.48 -5.48
CA TYR A 146 7.25 -0.01 -4.09
C TYR A 146 6.29 1.14 -3.86
N LEU A 147 5.84 1.83 -4.90
CA LEU A 147 4.81 2.86 -4.80
C LEU A 147 3.52 2.34 -4.11
N PRO A 148 2.85 1.29 -4.63
CA PRO A 148 1.64 0.76 -3.98
C PRO A 148 1.92 0.21 -2.59
N LEU A 149 3.07 -0.41 -2.35
CA LEU A 149 3.46 -0.88 -1.02
C LEU A 149 3.50 0.26 0.00
N PHE A 150 4.18 1.37 -0.31
CA PHE A 150 4.28 2.51 0.60
C PHE A 150 2.96 3.26 0.76
N LEU A 151 2.10 3.29 -0.27
CA LEU A 151 0.75 3.83 -0.15
C LEU A 151 -0.08 3.03 0.85
N ILE A 152 -0.04 1.70 0.79
CA ILE A 152 -0.73 0.84 1.76
C ILE A 152 -0.12 1.00 3.16
N LEU A 153 1.20 0.99 3.30
CA LEU A 153 1.87 1.17 4.59
C LEU A 153 1.59 2.56 5.21
N HIS A 154 1.32 3.57 4.39
CA HIS A 154 0.95 4.92 4.84
C HIS A 154 -0.54 5.05 5.19
N THR A 155 -1.39 4.14 4.69
CA THR A 155 -2.83 4.16 4.95
C THR A 155 -3.12 3.86 6.42
N LYS A 156 -4.04 4.62 7.01
CA LYS A 156 -4.54 4.33 8.35
C LYS A 156 -5.46 3.14 8.31
N ILE A 157 -5.02 2.03 8.89
CA ILE A 157 -5.82 0.81 9.00
C ILE A 157 -6.77 0.95 10.19
N PRO A 158 -8.10 0.77 10.01
CA PRO A 158 -9.05 0.80 11.11
C PRO A 158 -8.78 -0.35 12.09
N ARG A 159 -9.02 -0.12 13.38
CA ARG A 159 -8.90 -1.18 14.39
C ARG A 159 -10.08 -2.14 14.26
N ALA A 160 -9.80 -3.44 14.32
CA ALA A 160 -10.77 -4.52 14.31
C ALA A 160 -10.24 -5.70 15.12
N ASP A 161 -11.15 -6.56 15.61
CA ASP A 161 -10.80 -7.78 16.36
C ASP A 161 -10.21 -8.85 15.42
N VAL A 162 -10.70 -8.89 14.17
CA VAL A 162 -10.27 -9.83 13.13
C VAL A 162 -10.05 -9.10 11.81
N TYR A 163 -8.93 -9.39 11.15
CA TYR A 163 -8.65 -8.94 9.79
C TYR A 163 -8.76 -10.12 8.82
N HIS A 164 -9.63 -9.99 7.84
CA HIS A 164 -9.79 -10.96 6.77
C HIS A 164 -9.42 -10.30 5.44
N CYS A 165 -8.35 -10.77 4.81
CA CYS A 165 -7.86 -10.25 3.54
C CYS A 165 -8.34 -11.12 2.38
N VAL A 166 -8.86 -10.49 1.33
CA VAL A 166 -9.35 -11.13 0.11
C VAL A 166 -8.75 -10.38 -1.09
N ALA A 167 -8.11 -11.13 -1.98
CA ALA A 167 -7.51 -10.65 -3.22
C ALA A 167 -7.95 -11.51 -4.41
#